data_8f0d61682d08fcacab9fdd9f1a46b349
#
_entry.id   8f0d61682d08fcacab9fdd9f1a46b349
#
_cell.length_a   1.000
_cell.length_b   1.000
_cell.length_c   1.000
_cell.angle_alpha   90.00
_cell.angle_beta   90.00
_cell.angle_gamma   90.00
#
_symmetry.space_group_name_H-M   'P 1'
#
loop_
_entity.id
_entity.type
_entity.pdbx_description
1 polymer ?
#
loop_
_entity_poly.entity_id
_entity_poly.type
_entity_poly.pdbx_seq_one_letter_code
_entity_poly.pdbx_strand_id
1 'polypeptide(L)'
;KSGLIFDPIKNEIFYAEKNSGAYFNNHRVRVSSKINLEECLFSSNSDGVKYVTPHLNIRNTGCAALDLAYVGAGRLDGLFYNKINIWDIAAGILIIEEAGGKVNYISQSGDETINIRASNSNIYQKMLEKIKNF
;
A
#
# COMPACT_ATOMS: atom_id res chain seq x y z
N LYS A 1 1.42 4.97 18.84
CA LYS A 1 1.22 5.64 17.55
C LYS A 1 -0.14 5.33 16.97
N SER A 2 -0.70 6.30 16.31
CA SER A 2 -1.96 6.13 15.59
C SER A 2 -1.87 6.81 14.22
N GLY A 3 -2.72 6.38 13.30
CA GLY A 3 -2.81 6.96 11.97
C GLY A 3 -4.24 6.98 11.48
N LEU A 4 -4.59 8.03 10.76
CA LEU A 4 -5.93 8.21 10.24
C LEU A 4 -5.87 8.73 8.82
N ILE A 5 -6.65 8.13 7.93
CA ILE A 5 -6.83 8.58 6.55
C ILE A 5 -8.33 8.76 6.33
N PHE A 6 -8.71 9.93 5.85
CA PHE A 6 -10.11 10.25 5.60
C PHE A 6 -10.33 10.60 4.14
N ASP A 7 -11.31 9.94 3.53
CA ASP A 7 -11.76 10.27 2.18
C ASP A 7 -13.09 11.01 2.28
N PRO A 8 -13.10 12.34 2.11
CA PRO A 8 -14.31 13.11 2.27
C PRO A 8 -15.36 12.88 1.17
N ILE A 9 -14.92 12.45 -0.01
CA ILE A 9 -15.84 12.20 -1.13
C ILE A 9 -16.69 10.98 -0.85
N LYS A 10 -16.06 9.90 -0.37
CA LYS A 10 -16.76 8.65 -0.04
C LYS A 10 -17.19 8.58 1.42
N ASN A 11 -16.81 9.56 2.22
CA ASN A 11 -17.06 9.59 3.66
C ASN A 11 -16.53 8.31 4.34
N GLU A 12 -15.29 7.98 4.03
CA GLU A 12 -14.64 6.78 4.56
C GLU A 12 -13.48 7.15 5.46
N ILE A 13 -13.40 6.50 6.62
CA ILE A 13 -12.34 6.73 7.60
C ILE A 13 -11.58 5.43 7.80
N PHE A 14 -10.26 5.47 7.56
CA PHE A 14 -9.35 4.37 7.85
C PHE A 14 -8.49 4.78 9.05
N TYR A 15 -8.41 3.91 10.04
CA TYR A 15 -7.72 4.22 11.28
C TYR A 15 -6.92 3.01 11.76
N ALA A 16 -5.77 3.26 12.35
CA ALA A 16 -4.99 2.22 13.01
C ALA A 16 -4.29 2.78 14.22
N GLU A 17 -4.10 1.92 15.19
CA GLU A 17 -3.33 2.22 16.39
C GLU A 17 -2.37 1.09 16.63
N LYS A 18 -1.13 1.42 16.98
CA LYS A 18 -0.07 0.42 17.19
C LYS A 18 -0.54 -0.64 18.19
N ASN A 19 -0.47 -1.90 17.78
CA ASN A 19 -0.88 -3.08 18.55
C ASN A 19 -2.39 -3.21 18.80
N SER A 20 -3.21 -2.42 18.12
CA SER A 20 -4.67 -2.44 18.30
C SER A 20 -5.45 -2.75 17.04
N GLY A 21 -4.75 -2.96 15.93
CA GLY A 21 -5.38 -3.33 14.67
C GLY A 21 -5.73 -2.15 13.78
N ALA A 22 -6.27 -2.46 12.62
CA ALA A 22 -6.70 -1.47 11.63
C ALA A 22 -8.21 -1.55 11.45
N TYR A 23 -8.82 -0.40 11.18
CA TYR A 23 -10.28 -0.26 11.12
C TYR A 23 -10.71 0.60 9.94
N PHE A 24 -11.83 0.24 9.37
CA PHE A 24 -12.54 1.02 8.36
C PHE A 24 -13.93 1.33 8.91
N ASN A 25 -14.24 2.61 9.11
CA ASN A 25 -15.53 3.05 9.68
C ASN A 25 -15.93 2.19 10.89
N ASN A 26 -14.99 1.98 11.81
CA ASN A 26 -15.16 1.21 13.05
C ASN A 26 -15.27 -0.31 12.87
N HIS A 27 -15.09 -0.84 11.66
CA HIS A 27 -15.03 -2.28 11.43
C HIS A 27 -13.57 -2.71 11.27
N ARG A 28 -13.18 -3.78 11.95
CA ARG A 28 -11.83 -4.31 11.83
C ARG A 28 -11.56 -4.77 10.41
N VAL A 29 -10.40 -4.41 9.87
CA VAL A 29 -10.01 -4.82 8.51
C VAL A 29 -8.68 -5.54 8.53
N ARG A 30 -8.45 -6.35 7.50
CA ARG A 30 -7.21 -7.04 7.27
C ARG A 30 -6.87 -6.99 5.79
N VAL A 31 -5.59 -7.15 5.47
CA VAL A 31 -5.14 -7.29 4.09
C VAL A 31 -5.79 -8.51 3.45
N SER A 32 -5.82 -8.54 2.11
CA SER A 32 -6.39 -9.67 1.40
C SER A 32 -5.58 -10.95 1.65
N SER A 33 -6.19 -12.08 1.37
CA SER A 33 -5.56 -13.39 1.55
C SER A 33 -5.15 -14.04 0.23
N LYS A 34 -5.16 -13.30 -0.86
CA LYS A 34 -4.81 -13.86 -2.17
C LYS A 34 -3.36 -14.33 -2.19
N ILE A 35 -3.10 -15.37 -2.96
CA ILE A 35 -1.78 -15.99 -3.05
C ILE A 35 -1.21 -16.03 -4.48
N ASN A 36 -2.04 -15.76 -5.49
CA ASN A 36 -1.61 -15.78 -6.88
C ASN A 36 -1.58 -14.36 -7.45
N LEU A 37 -0.45 -13.96 -8.00
CA LEU A 37 -0.28 -12.59 -8.52
C LEU A 37 -1.27 -12.26 -9.62
N GLU A 38 -1.62 -13.22 -10.47
CA GLU A 38 -2.54 -12.99 -11.59
C GLU A 38 -3.96 -12.67 -11.13
N GLU A 39 -4.29 -12.97 -9.87
CA GLU A 39 -5.60 -12.65 -9.30
C GLU A 39 -5.57 -11.35 -8.50
N CYS A 40 -4.41 -10.73 -8.41
CA CYS A 40 -4.22 -9.56 -7.55
C CYS A 40 -4.35 -8.26 -8.34
N LEU A 41 -4.80 -7.24 -7.63
CA LEU A 41 -4.89 -5.89 -8.15
C LEU A 41 -3.89 -5.01 -7.42
N PHE A 42 -3.06 -4.32 -8.21
CA PHE A 42 -2.00 -3.46 -7.69
C PHE A 42 -2.26 -2.01 -8.05
N SER A 43 -1.69 -1.11 -7.25
CA SER A 43 -1.64 0.31 -7.59
C SER A 43 -0.19 0.77 -7.71
N SER A 44 0.05 1.69 -8.62
CA SER A 44 1.38 2.26 -8.81
C SER A 44 1.28 3.62 -9.47
N ASN A 45 2.29 4.45 -9.30
CA ASN A 45 2.39 5.71 -10.05
C ASN A 45 3.20 5.48 -11.34
N SER A 46 3.30 6.52 -12.17
CA SER A 46 3.98 6.41 -13.48
C SER A 46 5.45 5.97 -13.34
N ASP A 47 6.12 6.41 -12.28
CA ASP A 47 7.51 6.00 -12.05
C ASP A 47 7.61 4.53 -11.64
N GLY A 48 6.63 4.02 -10.91
CA GLY A 48 6.59 2.62 -10.53
C GLY A 48 6.27 1.71 -11.71
N VAL A 49 5.35 2.12 -12.56
CA VAL A 49 4.86 1.29 -13.66
C VAL A 49 5.98 0.84 -14.61
N LYS A 50 6.99 1.68 -14.82
CA LYS A 50 8.08 1.31 -15.75
C LYS A 50 8.91 0.11 -15.29
N TYR A 51 8.76 -0.30 -14.04
CA TYR A 51 9.48 -1.47 -13.52
C TYR A 51 8.67 -2.75 -13.54
N VAL A 52 7.42 -2.70 -14.01
CA VAL A 52 6.55 -3.88 -13.98
C VAL A 52 6.63 -4.70 -15.24
N THR A 53 6.28 -5.97 -15.06
CA THR A 53 6.07 -6.89 -16.17
C THR A 53 4.63 -6.76 -16.66
N PRO A 54 4.36 -7.16 -17.93
CA PRO A 54 2.99 -7.06 -18.47
C PRO A 54 1.98 -7.99 -17.81
N HIS A 55 2.37 -8.80 -16.84
CA HIS A 55 1.48 -9.77 -16.21
C HIS A 55 0.78 -9.26 -14.94
N LEU A 56 1.08 -8.06 -14.48
CA LEU A 56 0.45 -7.51 -13.29
C LEU A 56 -0.73 -6.62 -13.68
N ASN A 57 -1.84 -6.75 -12.95
CA ASN A 57 -2.99 -5.87 -13.09
C ASN A 57 -2.75 -4.63 -12.26
N ILE A 58 -2.52 -3.50 -12.92
CA ILE A 58 -2.10 -2.27 -12.26
C ILE A 58 -3.10 -1.16 -12.53
N ARG A 59 -3.39 -0.42 -11.47
CA ARG A 59 -4.16 0.81 -11.54
C ARG A 59 -3.31 1.98 -11.09
N ASN A 60 -3.66 3.16 -11.59
CA ASN A 60 -3.00 4.40 -11.15
C ASN A 60 -4.10 5.35 -10.69
N THR A 61 -4.36 5.34 -9.38
CA THR A 61 -5.40 6.19 -8.80
C THR A 61 -4.90 7.59 -8.50
N GLY A 62 -3.58 7.76 -8.43
CA GLY A 62 -2.98 9.05 -8.15
C GLY A 62 -2.90 9.44 -6.69
N CYS A 63 -3.36 8.60 -5.78
CA CYS A 63 -3.36 8.92 -4.35
C CYS A 63 -2.73 7.80 -3.53
N ALA A 64 -1.45 7.96 -3.19
CA ALA A 64 -0.71 6.94 -2.46
C ALA A 64 -1.32 6.66 -1.07
N ALA A 65 -1.75 7.70 -0.36
CA ALA A 65 -2.29 7.53 0.98
C ALA A 65 -3.55 6.66 0.98
N LEU A 66 -4.50 6.96 0.08
CA LEU A 66 -5.71 6.15 -0.03
C LEU A 66 -5.42 4.75 -0.51
N ASP A 67 -4.48 4.58 -1.44
CA ASP A 67 -4.13 3.26 -1.93
C ASP A 67 -3.51 2.40 -0.85
N LEU A 68 -2.70 2.98 0.03
CA LEU A 68 -2.17 2.25 1.18
C LEU A 68 -3.32 1.79 2.10
N ALA A 69 -4.28 2.66 2.35
CA ALA A 69 -5.45 2.29 3.14
C ALA A 69 -6.25 1.16 2.48
N TYR A 70 -6.38 1.21 1.16
CA TYR A 70 -7.10 0.16 0.41
C TYR A 70 -6.36 -1.18 0.47
N VAL A 71 -5.03 -1.19 0.46
CA VAL A 71 -4.27 -2.42 0.67
C VAL A 71 -4.55 -2.96 2.07
N GLY A 72 -4.53 -2.10 3.08
CA GLY A 72 -4.82 -2.50 4.46
C GLY A 72 -6.24 -3.04 4.63
N ALA A 73 -7.20 -2.53 3.87
CA ALA A 73 -8.60 -2.97 3.93
C ALA A 73 -8.90 -4.17 3.01
N GLY A 74 -7.91 -4.65 2.25
CA GLY A 74 -8.11 -5.77 1.35
C GLY A 74 -8.78 -5.43 0.03
N ARG A 75 -8.93 -4.14 -0.29
CA ARG A 75 -9.52 -3.71 -1.57
C ARG A 75 -8.51 -3.72 -2.71
N LEU A 76 -7.25 -3.48 -2.39
CA LEU A 76 -6.12 -3.70 -3.27
C LEU A 76 -5.25 -4.77 -2.64
N ASP A 77 -4.48 -5.47 -3.46
CA ASP A 77 -3.65 -6.55 -2.94
C ASP A 77 -2.21 -6.10 -2.72
N GLY A 78 -1.76 -5.10 -3.46
CA GLY A 78 -0.42 -4.56 -3.31
C GLY A 78 -0.27 -3.20 -3.94
N LEU A 79 0.91 -2.61 -3.71
CA LEU A 79 1.20 -1.26 -4.15
C LEU A 79 2.71 -1.10 -4.29
N PHE A 80 3.15 -0.38 -5.30
CA PHE A 80 4.53 0.05 -5.44
C PHE A 80 4.57 1.42 -6.12
N TYR A 81 5.02 2.40 -5.36
CA TYR A 81 5.13 3.79 -5.81
C TYR A 81 6.57 4.23 -5.70
N ASN A 82 7.04 4.99 -6.68
CA ASN A 82 8.35 5.63 -6.65
C ASN A 82 8.20 7.13 -6.48
N LYS A 83 9.17 7.73 -5.80
CA LYS A 83 9.29 9.18 -5.64
C LYS A 83 8.07 9.83 -5.02
N ILE A 84 7.58 9.26 -3.92
CA ILE A 84 6.48 9.88 -3.18
C ILE A 84 7.01 10.53 -1.91
N ASN A 85 6.27 11.53 -1.44
CA ASN A 85 6.65 12.27 -0.25
C ASN A 85 6.37 11.42 0.99
N ILE A 86 7.38 11.27 1.85
CA ILE A 86 7.26 10.43 3.04
C ILE A 86 6.17 10.91 4.01
N TRP A 87 5.88 12.23 4.00
CA TRP A 87 4.90 12.80 4.92
C TRP A 87 3.48 12.32 4.64
N ASP A 88 3.20 11.89 3.42
CA ASP A 88 1.84 11.55 2.99
C ASP A 88 1.49 10.09 3.26
N ILE A 89 2.41 9.28 3.78
CA ILE A 89 2.22 7.83 3.82
C ILE A 89 2.32 7.20 5.21
N ALA A 90 2.70 7.98 6.23
CA ALA A 90 2.94 7.42 7.56
C ALA A 90 1.72 6.69 8.12
N ALA A 91 0.54 7.29 8.00
CA ALA A 91 -0.70 6.66 8.48
C ALA A 91 -1.02 5.40 7.70
N GLY A 92 -0.80 5.41 6.38
CA GLY A 92 -1.05 4.24 5.54
C GLY A 92 -0.15 3.07 5.87
N ILE A 93 1.11 3.35 6.17
CA ILE A 93 2.05 2.31 6.59
C ILE A 93 1.54 1.61 7.86
N LEU A 94 1.12 2.39 8.84
CA LEU A 94 0.61 1.83 10.09
C LEU A 94 -0.64 1.00 9.85
N ILE A 95 -1.54 1.47 8.99
CA ILE A 95 -2.76 0.74 8.67
C ILE A 95 -2.42 -0.63 8.07
N ILE A 96 -1.48 -0.67 7.12
CA ILE A 96 -1.10 -1.94 6.50
C ILE A 96 -0.46 -2.88 7.52
N GLU A 97 0.44 -2.37 8.35
CA GLU A 97 1.10 -3.20 9.35
C GLU A 97 0.10 -3.77 10.35
N GLU A 98 -0.83 -2.95 10.81
CA GLU A 98 -1.84 -3.40 11.78
C GLU A 98 -2.89 -4.31 11.14
N ALA A 99 -3.05 -4.25 9.83
CA ALA A 99 -3.94 -5.15 9.09
C ALA A 99 -3.27 -6.47 8.69
N GLY A 100 -2.00 -6.67 9.05
CA GLY A 100 -1.29 -7.92 8.80
C GLY A 100 -0.52 -7.96 7.49
N GLY A 101 -0.37 -6.85 6.80
CA GLY A 101 0.40 -6.77 5.57
C GLY A 101 1.87 -6.48 5.82
N LYS A 102 2.61 -6.42 4.74
CA LYS A 102 4.03 -6.05 4.75
C LYS A 102 4.25 -4.78 3.96
N VAL A 103 5.11 -3.92 4.47
CA VAL A 103 5.45 -2.66 3.82
C VAL A 103 6.92 -2.37 4.05
N ASN A 104 7.58 -1.87 3.01
CA ASN A 104 8.96 -1.43 3.10
C ASN A 104 9.15 -0.20 2.22
N TYR A 105 10.09 0.65 2.58
CA TYR A 105 10.39 1.82 1.77
C TYR A 105 11.88 2.11 1.79
N ILE A 106 12.35 2.76 0.72
CA ILE A 106 13.74 3.11 0.53
C ILE A 106 13.82 4.62 0.32
N SER A 107 14.60 5.30 1.17
CA SER A 107 14.82 6.73 1.03
C SER A 107 15.77 7.01 -0.12
N GLN A 108 15.47 8.06 -0.88
CA GLN A 108 16.37 8.55 -1.90
C GLN A 108 17.39 9.49 -1.26
N SER A 109 18.65 9.34 -1.65
CA SER A 109 19.72 10.15 -1.11
C SER A 109 19.52 11.65 -1.48
N GLY A 110 19.54 12.51 -0.47
CA GLY A 110 19.42 13.96 -0.66
C GLY A 110 18.03 14.43 -1.03
N ASP A 111 17.02 13.59 -0.86
CA ASP A 111 15.66 13.88 -1.27
C ASP A 111 14.70 13.48 -0.14
N GLU A 112 13.56 14.15 -0.05
CA GLU A 112 12.52 13.82 0.91
C GLU A 112 11.52 12.81 0.36
N THR A 113 11.83 12.25 -0.79
CA THR A 113 10.97 11.23 -1.40
C THR A 113 11.47 9.84 -1.10
N ILE A 114 10.55 8.87 -1.21
CA ILE A 114 10.86 7.47 -1.01
C ILE A 114 10.21 6.64 -2.11
N ASN A 115 10.74 5.43 -2.27
CA ASN A 115 10.09 4.39 -3.04
C ASN A 115 9.48 3.42 -2.05
N ILE A 116 8.20 3.13 -2.19
CA ILE A 116 7.47 2.27 -1.27
C ILE A 116 6.88 1.07 -1.99
N ARG A 117 6.84 -0.04 -1.28
CA ARG A 117 6.21 -1.27 -1.74
C ARG A 117 5.49 -1.92 -0.57
N ALA A 118 4.28 -2.37 -0.83
CA ALA A 118 3.42 -2.94 0.20
C ALA A 118 2.48 -3.94 -0.41
N SER A 119 2.12 -4.95 0.35
CA SER A 119 1.13 -5.93 -0.09
C SER A 119 0.65 -6.75 1.10
N ASN A 120 -0.31 -7.66 0.83
CA ASN A 120 -0.61 -8.69 1.79
C ASN A 120 0.64 -9.57 1.98
N SER A 121 0.68 -10.31 3.09
CA SER A 121 1.87 -11.08 3.46
C SER A 121 2.15 -12.24 2.52
N ASN A 122 1.12 -12.78 1.86
CA ASN A 122 1.27 -13.97 1.03
C ASN A 122 2.00 -13.71 -0.28
N ILE A 123 1.79 -12.54 -0.88
CA ILE A 123 2.33 -12.24 -2.22
C ILE A 123 3.54 -11.32 -2.19
N TYR A 124 3.97 -10.87 -1.01
CA TYR A 124 4.99 -9.84 -0.92
C TYR A 124 6.28 -10.21 -1.65
N GLN A 125 6.83 -11.39 -1.40
CA GLN A 125 8.05 -11.82 -2.07
C GLN A 125 7.86 -11.99 -3.57
N LYS A 126 6.72 -12.54 -3.99
CA LYS A 126 6.42 -12.70 -5.42
C LYS A 126 6.32 -11.35 -6.11
N MET A 127 5.71 -10.38 -5.45
CA MET A 127 5.61 -9.02 -5.98
C MET A 127 7.00 -8.41 -6.17
N LEU A 128 7.89 -8.55 -5.18
CA LEU A 128 9.25 -8.02 -5.26
C LEU A 128 10.02 -8.60 -6.42
N GLU A 129 9.83 -9.87 -6.72
CA GLU A 129 10.50 -10.52 -7.84
C GLU A 129 10.04 -9.95 -9.19
N LYS A 130 8.81 -9.47 -9.27
CA LYS A 130 8.25 -8.89 -10.50
C LYS A 130 8.65 -7.44 -10.71
N ILE A 131 8.89 -6.68 -9.63
CA ILE A 131 9.22 -5.26 -9.71
C ILE A 131 10.71 -5.04 -9.42
N LYS A 132 11.56 -5.67 -10.19
CA LYS A 132 13.01 -5.53 -10.06
C LYS A 132 13.42 -4.08 -10.28
N ASN A 133 14.57 -3.69 -9.74
CA ASN A 133 15.12 -2.32 -9.86
C ASN A 133 14.27 -1.27 -9.15
N PHE A 134 13.54 -1.69 -8.16
CA PHE A 134 12.72 -0.80 -7.34
C PHE A 134 13.55 0.25 -6.53
#